data_a6b0be8e334e6f28ea89ff235bcc71e6
#
_entry.id   a6b0be8e334e6f28ea89ff235bcc71e6
#
_cell.length_a   1.000
_cell.length_b   1.000
_cell.length_c   1.000
_cell.angle_alpha   90.00
_cell.angle_beta   90.00
_cell.angle_gamma   90.00
#
_symmetry.space_group_name_H-M   'P 1'
#
loop_
_entity.id
_entity.type
_entity.pdbx_description
1 polymer ?
#
loop_
_entity_poly.entity_id
_entity_poly.type
_entity_poly.pdbx_seq_one_letter_code
_entity_poly.pdbx_strand_id
1 'polypeptide(L)'
;RAFAVLGSKVKQELFGGENALGRRVRIGGERYRVIGVMESKGEMLGFDLDDTVYLPVARAMALFNRQSLMEIDLLYAAGSASEEVARRARALLKERHGTEDFTIITQEQMLEVLGSVLDILTMAVGALGGISLLVGGVGILTIMTIGVHERTAEVGLLRALGAGRHQ
;
A
#
# COMPACT_ATOMS: atom_id res chain seq x y z
N ARG A 1 26.55 23.43 3.70
CA ARG A 1 25.80 24.61 3.23
C ARG A 1 24.32 24.38 3.48
N ALA A 2 23.56 25.45 3.81
CA ALA A 2 22.13 25.38 4.12
C ALA A 2 21.30 25.50 2.82
N PHE A 3 21.06 24.36 2.17
CA PHE A 3 20.24 24.26 0.97
C PHE A 3 18.97 23.45 1.26
N ALA A 4 17.90 23.72 0.49
CA ALA A 4 16.65 22.98 0.54
C ALA A 4 16.12 22.72 -0.86
N VAL A 5 15.47 21.58 -1.05
CA VAL A 5 14.62 21.28 -2.20
C VAL A 5 13.20 21.18 -1.69
N LEU A 6 12.27 21.88 -2.33
CA LEU A 6 10.86 21.92 -1.90
C LEU A 6 10.04 20.93 -2.70
N GLY A 7 9.06 20.30 -2.05
CA GLY A 7 7.97 19.63 -2.74
C GLY A 7 7.08 20.63 -3.47
N SER A 8 6.32 20.18 -4.44
CA SER A 8 5.51 21.04 -5.30
C SER A 8 4.43 21.80 -4.51
N LYS A 9 3.81 21.16 -3.51
CA LYS A 9 2.79 21.77 -2.66
C LYS A 9 3.39 22.84 -1.74
N VAL A 10 4.51 22.55 -1.08
CA VAL A 10 5.23 23.52 -0.24
C VAL A 10 5.63 24.74 -1.04
N LYS A 11 6.14 24.53 -2.28
CA LYS A 11 6.45 25.64 -3.19
C LYS A 11 5.20 26.48 -3.50
N GLN A 12 4.09 25.83 -3.80
CA GLN A 12 2.84 26.50 -4.12
C GLN A 12 2.31 27.34 -2.95
N GLU A 13 2.36 26.81 -1.74
CA GLU A 13 1.89 27.50 -0.53
C GLU A 13 2.77 28.70 -0.14
N LEU A 14 4.10 28.56 -0.26
CA LEU A 14 5.03 29.62 0.14
C LEU A 14 5.27 30.69 -0.93
N PHE A 15 5.22 30.33 -2.19
CA PHE A 15 5.60 31.22 -3.31
C PHE A 15 4.53 31.37 -4.38
N GLY A 16 3.44 30.59 -4.32
CA GLY A 16 2.40 30.62 -5.34
C GLY A 16 2.96 30.40 -6.75
N GLY A 17 2.69 31.33 -7.65
CA GLY A 17 3.23 31.33 -9.02
C GLY A 17 4.67 31.83 -9.16
N GLU A 18 5.27 32.39 -8.10
CA GLU A 18 6.63 32.95 -8.18
C GLU A 18 7.70 31.87 -8.27
N ASN A 19 8.86 32.23 -8.83
CA ASN A 19 10.02 31.36 -8.86
C ASN A 19 10.65 31.26 -7.46
N ALA A 20 10.68 30.05 -6.90
CA ALA A 20 11.26 29.76 -5.60
C ALA A 20 12.79 29.61 -5.63
N LEU A 21 13.39 29.35 -6.80
CA LEU A 21 14.83 29.09 -6.92
C LEU A 21 15.67 30.29 -6.46
N GLY A 22 16.67 30.03 -5.62
CA GLY A 22 17.54 31.03 -5.06
C GLY A 22 16.96 31.80 -3.86
N ARG A 23 15.66 31.77 -3.65
CA ARG A 23 14.98 32.37 -2.48
C ARG A 23 15.38 31.66 -1.18
N ARG A 24 15.08 32.26 -0.07
CA ARG A 24 15.38 31.73 1.26
C ARG A 24 14.09 31.40 1.99
N VAL A 25 14.04 30.19 2.54
CA VAL A 25 12.95 29.70 3.41
C VAL A 25 13.49 29.49 4.82
N ARG A 26 12.64 29.67 5.81
CA ARG A 26 12.97 29.38 7.21
C ARG A 26 12.39 28.02 7.58
N ILE A 27 13.23 27.10 8.02
CA ILE A 27 12.86 25.75 8.45
C ILE A 27 13.47 25.53 9.81
N GLY A 28 12.63 25.26 10.83
CA GLY A 28 13.10 25.04 12.20
C GLY A 28 13.95 26.17 12.80
N GLY A 29 13.69 27.43 12.38
CA GLY A 29 14.44 28.60 12.84
C GLY A 29 15.65 28.97 11.98
N GLU A 30 16.19 28.05 11.20
CA GLU A 30 17.34 28.28 10.30
C GLU A 30 16.90 28.71 8.89
N ARG A 31 17.77 29.42 8.18
CA ARG A 31 17.53 29.90 6.81
C ARG A 31 18.20 28.98 5.80
N TYR A 32 17.41 28.44 4.88
CA TYR A 32 17.86 27.59 3.79
C TYR A 32 17.64 28.27 2.44
N ARG A 33 18.58 28.10 1.52
CA ARG A 33 18.43 28.56 0.13
C ARG A 33 17.77 27.46 -0.68
N VAL A 34 16.69 27.79 -1.36
CA VAL A 34 16.01 26.86 -2.28
C VAL A 34 16.86 26.67 -3.53
N ILE A 35 17.22 25.41 -3.82
CA ILE A 35 18.05 25.03 -4.98
C ILE A 35 17.26 24.19 -6.00
N GLY A 36 16.08 23.74 -5.65
CA GLY A 36 15.22 22.95 -6.53
C GLY A 36 13.80 22.86 -6.01
N VAL A 37 12.91 22.46 -6.90
CA VAL A 37 11.52 22.10 -6.60
C VAL A 37 11.27 20.75 -7.23
N MET A 38 10.69 19.83 -6.47
CA MET A 38 10.32 18.49 -6.96
C MET A 38 9.10 18.58 -7.87
N GLU A 39 9.06 17.72 -8.88
CA GLU A 39 7.86 17.49 -9.65
C GLU A 39 6.79 16.85 -8.76
N SER A 40 5.51 17.18 -9.01
CA SER A 40 4.39 16.62 -8.24
C SER A 40 4.31 15.10 -8.44
N LYS A 41 4.26 14.37 -7.32
CA LYS A 41 4.06 12.92 -7.27
C LYS A 41 2.69 12.54 -6.71
N GLY A 42 1.96 13.52 -6.16
CA GLY A 42 0.67 13.34 -5.54
C GLY A 42 0.71 12.60 -4.19
N GLU A 43 -0.43 12.09 -3.79
CA GLU A 43 -0.59 11.31 -2.56
C GLU A 43 -0.33 9.83 -2.83
N MET A 44 0.42 9.18 -1.96
CA MET A 44 0.63 7.74 -1.97
C MET A 44 0.40 7.17 -0.56
N LEU A 45 -0.52 6.20 -0.45
CA LEU A 45 -0.88 5.54 0.82
C LEU A 45 -1.27 6.51 1.95
N GLY A 46 -1.92 7.64 1.61
CA GLY A 46 -2.32 8.66 2.57
C GLY A 46 -1.22 9.63 3.00
N PHE A 47 -0.03 9.54 2.40
CA PHE A 47 1.06 10.49 2.59
C PHE A 47 1.14 11.41 1.36
N ASP A 48 1.08 12.71 1.61
CA ASP A 48 1.28 13.73 0.59
C ASP A 48 2.78 13.90 0.34
N LEU A 49 3.27 13.34 -0.76
CA LEU A 49 4.69 13.41 -1.14
C LEU A 49 5.09 14.80 -1.61
N ASP A 50 4.11 15.64 -1.95
CA ASP A 50 4.32 16.99 -2.43
C ASP A 50 4.45 18.00 -1.28
N ASP A 51 3.98 17.64 -0.07
CA ASP A 51 4.10 18.46 1.15
C ASP A 51 5.36 18.09 1.95
N THR A 52 6.50 18.11 1.29
CA THR A 52 7.77 17.65 1.84
C THR A 52 8.90 18.62 1.52
N VAL A 53 9.87 18.74 2.43
CA VAL A 53 11.10 19.51 2.22
C VAL A 53 12.30 18.59 2.39
N TYR A 54 13.19 18.61 1.40
CA TYR A 54 14.43 17.84 1.42
C TYR A 54 15.59 18.70 1.87
N LEU A 55 16.29 18.26 2.88
CA LEU A 55 17.45 18.93 3.47
C LEU A 55 18.68 18.01 3.43
N PRO A 56 19.92 18.57 3.41
CA PRO A 56 21.10 17.77 3.64
C PRO A 56 21.02 17.04 4.99
N VAL A 57 21.30 15.74 5.00
CA VAL A 57 21.12 14.86 6.17
C VAL A 57 21.77 15.42 7.44
N ALA A 58 22.97 15.94 7.36
CA ALA A 58 23.68 16.51 8.50
C ALA A 58 22.94 17.73 9.10
N ARG A 59 22.22 18.52 8.28
CA ARG A 59 21.41 19.63 8.75
C ARG A 59 20.09 19.17 9.35
N ALA A 60 19.45 18.20 8.73
CA ALA A 60 18.25 17.61 9.28
C ALA A 60 18.51 16.96 10.64
N MET A 61 19.59 16.18 10.77
CA MET A 61 20.00 15.60 12.05
C MET A 61 20.23 16.65 13.14
N ALA A 62 20.93 17.76 12.82
CA ALA A 62 21.16 18.85 13.75
C ALA A 62 19.84 19.55 14.13
N LEU A 63 18.95 19.80 13.17
CA LEU A 63 17.65 20.46 13.36
C LEU A 63 16.74 19.66 14.29
N PHE A 64 16.70 18.34 14.13
CA PHE A 64 15.85 17.42 14.90
C PHE A 64 16.57 16.81 16.11
N ASN A 65 17.80 17.25 16.41
CA ASN A 65 18.66 16.71 17.48
C ASN A 65 18.76 15.17 17.43
N ARG A 66 18.94 14.62 16.22
CA ARG A 66 19.10 13.18 16.01
C ARG A 66 20.55 12.80 15.81
N GLN A 67 20.96 11.70 16.45
CA GLN A 67 22.33 11.17 16.36
C GLN A 67 22.44 9.98 15.40
N SER A 68 21.31 9.41 14.97
CA SER A 68 21.25 8.27 14.05
C SER A 68 20.35 8.55 12.87
N LEU A 69 20.63 7.90 11.74
CA LEU A 69 19.76 7.88 10.58
C LEU A 69 18.55 6.98 10.87
N MET A 70 17.39 7.32 10.30
CA MET A 70 16.20 6.48 10.38
C MET A 70 16.27 5.35 9.36
N GLU A 71 16.67 5.69 8.14
CA GLU A 71 16.79 4.75 7.03
C GLU A 71 17.84 5.22 6.03
N ILE A 72 18.33 4.31 5.24
CA ILE A 72 19.24 4.55 4.11
C ILE A 72 18.68 3.82 2.91
N ASP A 73 18.30 4.55 1.88
CA ASP A 73 17.85 3.97 0.62
C ASP A 73 19.03 3.69 -0.30
N LEU A 74 19.13 2.44 -0.74
CA LEU A 74 20.15 2.00 -1.68
C LEU A 74 19.52 1.78 -3.05
N LEU A 75 19.93 2.59 -4.02
CA LEU A 75 19.60 2.40 -5.42
C LEU A 75 20.68 1.58 -6.09
N TYR A 76 20.30 0.54 -6.80
CA TYR A 76 21.22 -0.31 -7.55
C TYR A 76 20.77 -0.45 -9.01
N ALA A 77 21.71 -0.88 -9.87
CA ALA A 77 21.44 -0.99 -11.30
C ALA A 77 20.37 -2.04 -11.60
N ALA A 78 19.51 -1.76 -12.57
CA ALA A 78 18.52 -2.71 -13.05
C ALA A 78 19.19 -3.99 -13.55
N GLY A 79 18.63 -5.15 -13.13
CA GLY A 79 19.20 -6.45 -13.43
C GLY A 79 20.15 -7.02 -12.39
N SER A 80 20.51 -6.25 -11.34
CA SER A 80 21.23 -6.80 -10.18
C SER A 80 20.27 -7.57 -9.28
N ALA A 81 20.71 -8.71 -8.73
CA ALA A 81 19.93 -9.43 -7.76
C ALA A 81 19.88 -8.65 -6.44
N SER A 82 18.68 -8.27 -5.99
CA SER A 82 18.45 -7.50 -4.77
C SER A 82 19.04 -8.17 -3.54
N GLU A 83 18.94 -9.50 -3.46
CA GLU A 83 19.53 -10.30 -2.36
C GLU A 83 21.05 -10.21 -2.29
N GLU A 84 21.72 -10.16 -3.45
CA GLU A 84 23.17 -10.00 -3.51
C GLU A 84 23.59 -8.62 -3.00
N VAL A 85 22.86 -7.58 -3.42
CA VAL A 85 23.09 -6.20 -2.95
C VAL A 85 22.84 -6.11 -1.44
N ALA A 86 21.75 -6.68 -0.96
CA ALA A 86 21.40 -6.74 0.47
C ALA A 86 22.48 -7.48 1.29
N ARG A 87 22.98 -8.59 0.78
CA ARG A 87 24.04 -9.36 1.44
C ARG A 87 25.35 -8.55 1.56
N ARG A 88 25.74 -7.86 0.48
CA ARG A 88 26.93 -6.98 0.48
C ARG A 88 26.77 -5.79 1.41
N ALA A 89 25.61 -5.14 1.38
CA ALA A 89 25.28 -4.06 2.29
C ALA A 89 25.33 -4.51 3.76
N ARG A 90 24.78 -5.67 4.07
CA ARG A 90 24.82 -6.28 5.41
C ARG A 90 26.25 -6.52 5.88
N ALA A 91 27.08 -7.11 5.03
CA ALA A 91 28.48 -7.38 5.35
C ALA A 91 29.25 -6.08 5.66
N LEU A 92 29.08 -5.06 4.82
CA LEU A 92 29.73 -3.77 4.99
C LEU A 92 29.27 -3.03 6.26
N LEU A 93 27.96 -3.00 6.53
CA LEU A 93 27.42 -2.34 7.71
C LEU A 93 27.83 -3.07 8.99
N LYS A 94 27.81 -4.40 9.00
CA LYS A 94 28.27 -5.21 10.12
C LYS A 94 29.77 -5.01 10.43
N GLU A 95 30.60 -4.89 9.39
CA GLU A 95 32.02 -4.57 9.55
C GLU A 95 32.22 -3.19 10.18
N ARG A 96 31.40 -2.20 9.78
CA ARG A 96 31.52 -0.83 10.30
C ARG A 96 30.95 -0.64 11.70
N HIS A 97 29.83 -1.31 12.02
CA HIS A 97 29.13 -1.17 13.31
C HIS A 97 29.65 -2.15 14.36
N GLY A 98 30.30 -3.25 13.94
CA GLY A 98 30.71 -4.35 14.82
C GLY A 98 29.57 -5.26 15.24
N THR A 99 28.32 -4.82 15.12
CA THR A 99 27.10 -5.57 15.43
C THR A 99 26.06 -5.39 14.32
N GLU A 100 25.08 -6.30 14.26
CA GLU A 100 23.97 -6.21 13.31
C GLU A 100 22.77 -5.52 14.00
N ASP A 101 22.85 -4.19 14.09
CA ASP A 101 21.87 -3.30 14.73
C ASP A 101 20.93 -2.61 13.72
N PHE A 102 20.79 -3.18 12.52
CA PHE A 102 20.01 -2.67 11.41
C PHE A 102 19.20 -3.77 10.75
N THR A 103 18.13 -3.37 10.06
CA THR A 103 17.30 -4.26 9.23
C THR A 103 17.42 -3.84 7.78
N ILE A 104 17.60 -4.80 6.89
CA ILE A 104 17.58 -4.55 5.43
C ILE A 104 16.29 -5.14 4.89
N ILE A 105 15.50 -4.32 4.23
CA ILE A 105 14.26 -4.71 3.56
C ILE A 105 14.45 -4.46 2.07
N THR A 106 14.27 -5.49 1.25
CA THR A 106 14.29 -5.34 -0.20
C THR A 106 12.90 -4.99 -0.71
N GLN A 107 12.84 -4.34 -1.87
CA GLN A 107 11.56 -4.00 -2.51
C GLN A 107 10.76 -5.27 -2.84
N GLU A 108 11.43 -6.36 -3.21
CA GLU A 108 10.78 -7.66 -3.49
C GLU A 108 10.11 -8.22 -2.24
N GLN A 109 10.79 -8.19 -1.08
CA GLN A 109 10.19 -8.62 0.19
C GLN A 109 8.97 -7.76 0.57
N MET A 110 9.02 -6.47 0.33
CA MET A 110 7.87 -5.58 0.56
C MET A 110 6.69 -5.94 -0.35
N LEU A 111 6.94 -6.21 -1.62
CA LEU A 111 5.91 -6.64 -2.58
C LEU A 111 5.33 -8.02 -2.22
N GLU A 112 6.14 -8.95 -1.74
CA GLU A 112 5.70 -10.27 -1.28
C GLU A 112 4.76 -10.15 -0.07
N VAL A 113 5.10 -9.31 0.91
CA VAL A 113 4.22 -9.04 2.06
C VAL A 113 2.91 -8.43 1.62
N LEU A 114 2.93 -7.45 0.72
CA LEU A 114 1.71 -6.85 0.15
C LEU A 114 0.88 -7.88 -0.61
N GLY A 115 1.51 -8.74 -1.41
CA GLY A 115 0.85 -9.86 -2.09
C GLY A 115 0.13 -10.77 -1.12
N SER A 116 0.81 -11.19 -0.04
CA SER A 116 0.22 -12.04 1.00
C SER A 116 -1.00 -11.41 1.68
N VAL A 117 -0.96 -10.11 1.94
CA VAL A 117 -2.12 -9.38 2.51
C VAL A 117 -3.29 -9.39 1.54
N LEU A 118 -3.04 -9.12 0.24
CA LEU A 118 -4.08 -9.16 -0.79
C LEU A 118 -4.68 -10.56 -0.96
N ASP A 119 -3.88 -11.61 -0.88
CA ASP A 119 -4.34 -12.99 -0.93
C ASP A 119 -5.27 -13.34 0.23
N ILE A 120 -4.90 -12.92 1.45
CA ILE A 120 -5.76 -13.09 2.65
C ILE A 120 -7.09 -12.35 2.48
N LEU A 121 -7.07 -11.11 2.00
CA LEU A 121 -8.28 -10.32 1.75
C LEU A 121 -9.16 -10.97 0.68
N THR A 122 -8.57 -11.45 -0.40
CA THR A 122 -9.27 -12.13 -1.48
C THR A 122 -9.92 -13.42 -0.98
N MET A 123 -9.21 -14.21 -0.17
CA MET A 123 -9.75 -15.41 0.47
C MET A 123 -10.92 -15.08 1.40
N ALA A 124 -10.80 -14.02 2.21
CA ALA A 124 -11.87 -13.60 3.11
C ALA A 124 -13.14 -13.20 2.35
N VAL A 125 -13.00 -12.40 1.28
CA VAL A 125 -14.13 -12.02 0.41
C VAL A 125 -14.72 -13.23 -0.29
N GLY A 126 -13.89 -14.14 -0.79
CA GLY A 126 -14.33 -15.40 -1.38
C GLY A 126 -15.13 -16.29 -0.42
N ALA A 127 -14.65 -16.40 0.83
CA ALA A 127 -15.37 -17.14 1.88
C ALA A 127 -16.74 -16.52 2.21
N LEU A 128 -16.80 -15.19 2.34
CA LEU A 128 -18.07 -14.48 2.57
C LEU A 128 -19.04 -14.66 1.40
N GLY A 129 -18.55 -14.59 0.17
CA GLY A 129 -19.34 -14.86 -1.05
C GLY A 129 -19.85 -16.31 -1.08
N GLY A 130 -19.02 -17.28 -0.72
CA GLY A 130 -19.38 -18.69 -0.62
C GLY A 130 -20.49 -18.94 0.41
N ILE A 131 -20.36 -18.34 1.60
CA ILE A 131 -21.40 -18.43 2.64
C ILE A 131 -22.72 -17.82 2.16
N SER A 132 -22.67 -16.66 1.52
CA SER A 132 -23.86 -15.98 0.98
C SER A 132 -24.57 -16.83 -0.08
N LEU A 133 -23.80 -17.50 -0.96
CA LEU A 133 -24.35 -18.45 -1.93
C LEU A 133 -25.00 -19.66 -1.29
N LEU A 134 -24.40 -20.22 -0.24
CA LEU A 134 -24.98 -21.34 0.50
C LEU A 134 -26.29 -20.93 1.16
N VAL A 135 -26.34 -19.79 1.85
CA VAL A 135 -27.57 -19.29 2.49
C VAL A 135 -28.65 -19.02 1.44
N GLY A 136 -28.31 -18.38 0.33
CA GLY A 136 -29.23 -18.15 -0.78
C GLY A 136 -29.75 -19.45 -1.39
N GLY A 137 -28.87 -20.43 -1.59
CA GLY A 137 -29.23 -21.77 -2.10
C GLY A 137 -30.21 -22.52 -1.18
N VAL A 138 -29.96 -22.49 0.12
CA VAL A 138 -30.88 -23.07 1.13
C VAL A 138 -32.23 -22.34 1.10
N GLY A 139 -32.24 -21.02 0.98
CA GLY A 139 -33.47 -20.23 0.84
C GLY A 139 -34.32 -20.65 -0.37
N ILE A 140 -33.67 -20.76 -1.54
CA ILE A 140 -34.34 -21.21 -2.77
C ILE A 140 -34.87 -22.64 -2.60
N LEU A 141 -34.07 -23.55 -2.05
CA LEU A 141 -34.47 -24.93 -1.79
C LEU A 141 -35.73 -25.01 -0.88
N THR A 142 -35.74 -24.19 0.17
CA THR A 142 -36.88 -24.12 1.10
C THR A 142 -38.16 -23.67 0.40
N ILE A 143 -38.08 -22.58 -0.39
CA ILE A 143 -39.25 -22.06 -1.12
C ILE A 143 -39.74 -23.08 -2.13
N MET A 144 -38.85 -23.74 -2.86
CA MET A 144 -39.23 -24.78 -3.82
C MET A 144 -39.88 -25.98 -3.14
N THR A 145 -39.37 -26.40 -1.98
CA THR A 145 -39.94 -27.51 -1.21
C THR A 145 -41.34 -27.19 -0.72
N ILE A 146 -41.58 -25.99 -0.22
CA ILE A 146 -42.90 -25.51 0.20
C ILE A 146 -43.87 -25.51 -0.99
N GLY A 147 -43.47 -24.94 -2.14
CA GLY A 147 -44.29 -24.86 -3.34
C GLY A 147 -44.66 -26.25 -3.88
N VAL A 148 -43.72 -27.20 -3.84
CA VAL A 148 -44.06 -28.62 -4.19
C VAL A 148 -45.02 -29.24 -3.19
N HIS A 149 -44.82 -28.97 -1.91
CA HIS A 149 -45.71 -29.54 -0.86
C HIS A 149 -47.13 -29.00 -0.96
N GLU A 150 -47.31 -27.71 -1.23
CA GLU A 150 -48.63 -27.11 -1.42
C GLU A 150 -49.35 -27.66 -2.66
N ARG A 151 -48.64 -28.09 -3.69
CA ARG A 151 -49.22 -28.63 -4.94
C ARG A 151 -49.24 -30.16 -5.00
N THR A 152 -48.83 -30.84 -3.94
CA THR A 152 -48.76 -32.32 -3.92
C THR A 152 -50.14 -32.96 -4.19
N ALA A 153 -51.25 -32.40 -3.67
CA ALA A 153 -52.58 -32.88 -3.91
C ALA A 153 -53.02 -32.74 -5.38
N GLU A 154 -52.67 -31.61 -6.03
CA GLU A 154 -52.99 -31.37 -7.45
C GLU A 154 -52.18 -32.33 -8.36
N VAL A 155 -50.93 -32.53 -8.06
CA VAL A 155 -50.05 -33.47 -8.79
C VAL A 155 -50.50 -34.89 -8.58
N GLY A 156 -50.96 -35.25 -7.38
CA GLY A 156 -51.57 -36.55 -7.08
C GLY A 156 -52.84 -36.83 -7.90
N LEU A 157 -53.70 -35.83 -8.01
CA LEU A 157 -54.94 -35.94 -8.80
C LEU A 157 -54.62 -36.09 -10.30
N LEU A 158 -53.70 -35.30 -10.85
CA LEU A 158 -53.28 -35.41 -12.24
C LEU A 158 -52.66 -36.77 -12.56
N ARG A 159 -51.89 -37.34 -11.66
CA ARG A 159 -51.35 -38.71 -11.80
C ARG A 159 -52.40 -39.77 -11.73
N ALA A 160 -53.43 -39.64 -10.88
CA ALA A 160 -54.55 -40.55 -10.81
C ALA A 160 -55.40 -40.56 -12.09
N LEU A 161 -55.43 -39.42 -12.80
CA LEU A 161 -56.08 -39.26 -14.10
C LEU A 161 -55.21 -39.70 -15.31
N GLY A 162 -53.98 -40.24 -15.06
CA GLY A 162 -53.11 -40.82 -16.08
C GLY A 162 -52.07 -39.88 -16.69
N ALA A 163 -51.82 -38.74 -16.08
CA ALA A 163 -50.76 -37.83 -16.54
C ALA A 163 -49.37 -38.50 -16.47
N GLY A 164 -48.60 -38.37 -17.55
CA GLY A 164 -47.25 -38.91 -17.67
C GLY A 164 -46.20 -38.15 -16.83
N ARG A 165 -45.00 -38.75 -16.66
CA ARG A 165 -43.90 -38.23 -15.84
C ARG A 165 -43.32 -36.92 -16.36
N HIS A 166 -43.64 -36.49 -17.58
CA HIS A 166 -43.10 -35.32 -18.28
C HIS A 166 -44.14 -34.23 -18.54
N GLN A 167 -45.33 -34.34 -17.99
CA GLN A 167 -46.35 -33.30 -17.93
C GLN A 167 -46.39 -32.74 -16.50
#